data_0d033f0da5918c50d3f4e71643c45b17
#
_entry.id   0d033f0da5918c50d3f4e71643c45b17
#
_cell.length_a   1.000
_cell.length_b   1.000
_cell.length_c   1.000
_cell.angle_alpha   90.00
_cell.angle_beta   90.00
_cell.angle_gamma   90.00
#
_symmetry.space_group_name_H-M   'P 1'
#
loop_
_entity.id
_entity.type
_entity.pdbx_description
1 polymer ?
#
loop_
_entity_poly.entity_id
_entity_poly.type
_entity_poly.pdbx_seq_one_letter_code
_entity_poly.pdbx_strand_id
1 'polypeptide(L)'
;MRTKAVLAALLLCSGTAHTAEKVQPNPLIDYRGFLKDAAEVEKLREERRVSEEEFPKMAADPATVILDARSHEKYQLLHVEGAKNLSLPDITESELAKVIPDKATRVLIYCNNNFENEPVALPSKAVRASLNVYTFNTLFSYGYRNVYELGPLLNIKETKLPLIGTLRR
;
A
#
# COMPACT_ATOMS: atom_id res chain seq x y z
N MET A 1 -75.48 -31.64 32.18
CA MET A 1 -74.44 -30.61 31.93
C MET A 1 -73.08 -31.33 31.80
N ARG A 2 -72.52 -31.38 30.60
CA ARG A 2 -71.21 -32.05 30.36
C ARG A 2 -70.18 -30.96 30.10
N THR A 3 -69.23 -30.82 31.02
CA THR A 3 -68.08 -29.90 30.90
C THR A 3 -67.03 -30.49 30.04
N LYS A 4 -66.72 -29.80 28.95
CA LYS A 4 -65.57 -30.16 28.03
C LYS A 4 -64.31 -29.50 28.55
N ALA A 5 -63.32 -30.30 28.92
CA ALA A 5 -61.99 -29.82 29.22
C ALA A 5 -61.22 -29.63 27.92
N VAL A 6 -60.68 -28.42 27.70
CA VAL A 6 -59.81 -28.10 26.58
C VAL A 6 -58.38 -28.26 27.07
N LEU A 7 -57.68 -29.24 26.49
CA LEU A 7 -56.24 -29.46 26.77
C LEU A 7 -55.44 -28.57 25.79
N ALA A 8 -54.77 -27.56 26.33
CA ALA A 8 -53.82 -26.71 25.54
C ALA A 8 -52.45 -27.40 25.51
N ALA A 9 -52.03 -27.82 24.34
CA ALA A 9 -50.67 -28.35 24.11
C ALA A 9 -49.70 -27.19 23.92
N LEU A 10 -48.78 -26.97 24.85
CA LEU A 10 -47.62 -26.07 24.67
C LEU A 10 -46.57 -26.78 23.78
N LEU A 11 -46.41 -26.30 22.55
CA LEU A 11 -45.23 -26.64 21.72
C LEU A 11 -44.02 -25.88 22.26
N LEU A 12 -43.10 -26.57 22.91
CA LEU A 12 -41.76 -26.08 23.22
C LEU A 12 -40.90 -26.15 21.92
N CYS A 13 -40.77 -25.00 21.24
CA CYS A 13 -39.75 -24.84 20.20
C CYS A 13 -38.36 -24.83 20.84
N SER A 14 -37.67 -25.95 20.86
CA SER A 14 -36.27 -26.07 21.19
C SER A 14 -35.43 -25.46 20.06
N GLY A 15 -35.18 -24.16 20.13
CA GLY A 15 -34.23 -23.50 19.24
C GLY A 15 -32.82 -24.01 19.55
N THR A 16 -32.27 -24.86 18.72
CA THR A 16 -30.84 -25.20 18.75
C THR A 16 -30.07 -23.97 18.35
N ALA A 17 -29.49 -23.28 19.33
CA ALA A 17 -28.52 -22.23 19.06
C ALA A 17 -27.31 -22.85 18.32
N HIS A 18 -27.20 -22.61 17.01
CA HIS A 18 -26.00 -22.92 16.28
C HIS A 18 -24.91 -21.99 16.79
N THR A 19 -24.08 -22.47 17.69
CA THR A 19 -22.81 -21.80 18.02
C THR A 19 -21.91 -21.95 16.79
N ALA A 20 -21.75 -20.86 16.03
CA ALA A 20 -20.80 -20.86 14.93
C ALA A 20 -19.42 -21.25 15.46
N GLU A 21 -18.84 -22.30 14.91
CA GLU A 21 -17.49 -22.75 15.25
C GLU A 21 -16.53 -21.60 14.95
N LYS A 22 -15.75 -21.16 15.94
CA LYS A 22 -14.75 -20.12 15.75
C LYS A 22 -13.66 -20.65 14.85
N VAL A 23 -13.57 -20.11 13.63
CA VAL A 23 -12.48 -20.40 12.70
C VAL A 23 -11.15 -19.98 13.35
N GLN A 24 -10.17 -20.89 13.33
CA GLN A 24 -8.84 -20.61 13.85
C GLN A 24 -8.15 -19.55 12.97
N PRO A 25 -7.46 -18.57 13.57
CA PRO A 25 -6.73 -17.56 12.79
C PRO A 25 -5.57 -18.18 12.01
N ASN A 26 -5.34 -17.68 10.80
CA ASN A 26 -4.18 -18.08 10.00
C ASN A 26 -2.90 -17.45 10.61
N PRO A 27 -1.90 -18.25 11.03
CA PRO A 27 -0.67 -17.73 11.64
C PRO A 27 0.22 -16.92 10.68
N LEU A 28 -0.05 -16.99 9.38
CA LEU A 28 0.67 -16.23 8.34
C LEU A 28 -0.02 -14.89 8.01
N ILE A 29 -1.07 -14.48 8.75
CA ILE A 29 -1.79 -13.23 8.57
C ILE A 29 -1.85 -12.50 9.91
N ASP A 30 -1.03 -11.45 10.06
CA ASP A 30 -0.97 -10.64 11.29
C ASP A 30 -1.50 -9.22 11.06
N TYR A 31 -2.82 -9.06 11.14
CA TYR A 31 -3.44 -7.75 11.03
C TYR A 31 -3.10 -6.82 12.22
N ARG A 32 -2.86 -7.39 13.41
CA ARG A 32 -2.50 -6.61 14.60
C ARG A 32 -1.08 -6.05 14.48
N GLY A 33 -0.14 -6.86 14.01
CA GLY A 33 1.22 -6.42 13.68
C GLY A 33 1.22 -5.33 12.63
N PHE A 34 0.44 -5.49 11.56
CA PHE A 34 0.26 -4.44 10.54
C PHE A 34 -0.22 -3.11 11.15
N LEU A 35 -1.22 -3.13 12.05
CA LEU A 35 -1.70 -1.89 12.68
C LEU A 35 -0.62 -1.23 13.55
N LYS A 36 0.22 -2.01 14.22
CA LYS A 36 1.36 -1.51 14.98
C LYS A 36 2.38 -0.84 14.06
N ASP A 37 2.81 -1.53 13.00
CA ASP A 37 3.72 -0.99 12.01
C ASP A 37 3.17 0.30 11.38
N ALA A 38 1.88 0.32 11.03
CA ALA A 38 1.22 1.49 10.44
C ALA A 38 1.23 2.71 11.37
N ALA A 39 1.07 2.52 12.68
CA ALA A 39 1.14 3.61 13.65
C ALA A 39 2.58 4.17 13.82
N GLU A 40 3.59 3.34 13.66
CA GLU A 40 4.99 3.77 13.65
C GLU A 40 5.34 4.49 12.34
N VAL A 41 4.90 3.94 11.21
CA VAL A 41 5.09 4.53 9.88
C VAL A 41 4.41 5.88 9.75
N GLU A 42 3.21 6.08 10.32
CA GLU A 42 2.52 7.36 10.32
C GLU A 42 3.41 8.48 10.85
N LYS A 43 4.05 8.26 12.02
CA LYS A 43 4.97 9.22 12.64
C LYS A 43 6.23 9.44 11.80
N LEU A 44 6.82 8.33 11.34
CA LEU A 44 8.05 8.39 10.55
C LEU A 44 7.85 9.15 9.23
N ARG A 45 6.71 8.98 8.56
CA ARG A 45 6.38 9.64 7.30
C ARG A 45 6.34 11.17 7.41
N GLU A 46 5.98 11.73 8.55
CA GLU A 46 5.95 13.20 8.71
C GLU A 46 7.31 13.83 8.43
N GLU A 47 8.40 13.16 8.84
CA GLU A 47 9.78 13.60 8.64
C GLU A 47 10.39 13.07 7.33
N ARG A 48 9.70 12.20 6.61
CA ARG A 48 10.20 11.49 5.44
C ARG A 48 9.48 11.87 4.14
N ARG A 49 8.63 12.89 4.17
CA ARG A 49 8.06 13.48 2.96
C ARG A 49 9.05 14.48 2.39
N VAL A 50 9.40 14.29 1.12
CA VAL A 50 10.34 15.16 0.43
C VAL A 50 9.63 15.99 -0.63
N SER A 51 10.13 17.19 -0.86
CA SER A 51 9.61 18.10 -1.87
C SER A 51 9.95 17.62 -3.29
N GLU A 52 9.32 18.23 -4.30
CA GLU A 52 9.66 18.02 -5.70
C GLU A 52 11.13 18.39 -6.00
N GLU A 53 11.68 19.35 -5.28
CA GLU A 53 13.05 19.83 -5.48
C GLU A 53 14.10 18.93 -4.81
N GLU A 54 13.76 18.35 -3.68
CA GLU A 54 14.63 17.44 -2.94
C GLU A 54 14.69 16.04 -3.53
N PHE A 55 13.58 15.56 -4.05
CA PHE A 55 13.47 14.21 -4.59
C PHE A 55 14.56 13.90 -5.62
N PRO A 56 14.77 14.71 -6.69
CA PRO A 56 15.82 14.45 -7.67
C PRO A 56 17.23 14.63 -7.11
N LYS A 57 17.43 15.52 -6.12
CA LYS A 57 18.74 15.66 -5.43
C LYS A 57 19.11 14.39 -4.67
N MET A 58 18.13 13.81 -3.97
CA MET A 58 18.34 12.54 -3.26
C MET A 58 18.51 11.37 -4.24
N ALA A 59 17.78 11.38 -5.35
CA ALA A 59 17.86 10.38 -6.41
C ALA A 59 19.20 10.38 -7.15
N ALA A 60 19.90 11.51 -7.19
CA ALA A 60 21.22 11.64 -7.82
C ALA A 60 22.33 10.89 -7.07
N ASP A 61 22.12 10.55 -5.81
CA ASP A 61 23.04 9.71 -5.05
C ASP A 61 22.94 8.25 -5.56
N PRO A 62 24.02 7.65 -6.08
CA PRO A 62 24.00 6.31 -6.63
C PRO A 62 23.66 5.20 -5.61
N ALA A 63 23.77 5.50 -4.31
CA ALA A 63 23.34 4.63 -3.23
C ALA A 63 21.82 4.69 -2.95
N THR A 64 21.09 5.57 -3.64
CA THR A 64 19.64 5.71 -3.51
C THR A 64 18.91 4.86 -4.57
N VAL A 65 17.86 4.19 -4.17
CA VAL A 65 16.94 3.48 -5.07
C VAL A 65 15.61 4.20 -5.13
N ILE A 66 15.16 4.55 -6.34
CA ILE A 66 13.77 4.98 -6.56
C ILE A 66 12.95 3.72 -6.84
N LEU A 67 11.94 3.45 -6.02
CA LEU A 67 11.05 2.30 -6.19
C LEU A 67 9.68 2.74 -6.69
N ASP A 68 9.28 2.20 -7.84
CA ASP A 68 7.93 2.31 -8.37
C ASP A 68 7.17 1.00 -8.11
N ALA A 69 6.23 1.03 -7.17
CA ALA A 69 5.44 -0.13 -6.77
C ALA A 69 4.14 -0.32 -7.58
N ARG A 70 3.94 0.44 -8.65
CA ARG A 70 2.81 0.27 -9.57
C ARG A 70 2.97 -0.99 -10.42
N SER A 71 1.90 -1.38 -11.12
CA SER A 71 1.99 -2.46 -12.10
C SER A 71 3.04 -2.14 -13.17
N HIS A 72 3.67 -3.19 -13.72
CA HIS A 72 4.65 -3.04 -14.79
C HIS A 72 4.10 -2.29 -16.01
N GLU A 73 2.84 -2.54 -16.38
CA GLU A 73 2.15 -1.80 -17.45
C GLU A 73 2.15 -0.29 -17.21
N LYS A 74 1.77 0.16 -16.01
CA LYS A 74 1.71 1.59 -15.68
C LYS A 74 3.09 2.22 -15.57
N TYR A 75 4.06 1.46 -15.08
CA TYR A 75 5.46 1.86 -15.09
C TYR A 75 5.97 2.09 -16.51
N GLN A 76 5.74 1.15 -17.45
CA GLN A 76 6.18 1.29 -18.84
C GLN A 76 5.55 2.50 -19.54
N LEU A 77 4.29 2.82 -19.23
CA LEU A 77 3.64 4.00 -19.81
C LEU A 77 4.32 5.30 -19.41
N LEU A 78 4.62 5.47 -18.11
CA LEU A 78 5.23 6.68 -17.59
C LEU A 78 5.78 6.44 -16.18
N HIS A 79 7.03 6.77 -15.92
CA HIS A 79 7.66 6.66 -14.61
C HIS A 79 8.74 7.73 -14.40
N VAL A 80 9.16 7.93 -13.16
CA VAL A 80 10.31 8.80 -12.83
C VAL A 80 11.59 8.14 -13.37
N GLU A 81 12.38 8.91 -14.08
CA GLU A 81 13.64 8.41 -14.65
C GLU A 81 14.54 7.82 -13.58
N GLY A 82 15.15 6.67 -13.88
CA GLY A 82 15.98 5.91 -12.91
C GLY A 82 15.20 5.06 -11.92
N ALA A 83 13.87 5.12 -11.90
CA ALA A 83 13.08 4.26 -11.03
C ALA A 83 13.19 2.79 -11.42
N LYS A 84 13.26 1.92 -10.40
CA LYS A 84 13.14 0.46 -10.55
C LYS A 84 11.71 0.05 -10.23
N ASN A 85 11.15 -0.82 -11.06
CA ASN A 85 9.79 -1.31 -10.86
C ASN A 85 9.78 -2.65 -10.12
N LEU A 86 9.01 -2.71 -9.04
CA LEU A 86 8.62 -3.93 -8.37
C LEU A 86 7.17 -3.75 -7.89
N SER A 87 6.23 -4.35 -8.59
CA SER A 87 4.81 -4.21 -8.30
C SER A 87 4.48 -4.67 -6.88
N LEU A 88 3.66 -3.90 -6.15
CA LEU A 88 3.34 -4.17 -4.75
C LEU A 88 2.87 -5.61 -4.48
N PRO A 89 1.99 -6.23 -5.31
CA PRO A 89 1.59 -7.62 -5.13
C PRO A 89 2.71 -8.64 -5.27
N ASP A 90 3.80 -8.28 -5.96
CA ASP A 90 4.94 -9.17 -6.24
C ASP A 90 6.06 -9.01 -5.19
N ILE A 91 5.88 -8.12 -4.23
CA ILE A 91 6.87 -7.87 -3.19
C ILE A 91 6.98 -9.09 -2.26
N THR A 92 8.14 -9.72 -2.29
CA THR A 92 8.61 -10.70 -1.32
C THR A 92 10.00 -10.27 -0.82
N GLU A 93 10.50 -10.91 0.23
CA GLU A 93 11.87 -10.61 0.71
C GLU A 93 12.93 -10.86 -0.38
N SER A 94 12.79 -11.95 -1.13
CA SER A 94 13.71 -12.30 -2.22
C SER A 94 13.66 -11.32 -3.39
N GLU A 95 12.46 -10.83 -3.76
CA GLU A 95 12.34 -9.85 -4.84
C GLU A 95 12.83 -8.46 -4.41
N LEU A 96 12.57 -8.06 -3.17
CA LEU A 96 13.15 -6.83 -2.62
C LEU A 96 14.67 -6.86 -2.62
N ALA A 97 15.29 -7.97 -2.20
CA ALA A 97 16.74 -8.12 -2.18
C ALA A 97 17.40 -7.99 -3.55
N LYS A 98 16.69 -8.30 -4.65
CA LYS A 98 17.18 -8.09 -6.02
C LYS A 98 17.18 -6.61 -6.42
N VAL A 99 16.21 -5.85 -5.93
CA VAL A 99 16.02 -4.43 -6.29
C VAL A 99 16.74 -3.51 -5.31
N ILE A 100 16.69 -3.86 -4.01
CA ILE A 100 17.23 -3.10 -2.87
C ILE A 100 18.02 -4.07 -1.98
N PRO A 101 19.28 -4.41 -2.32
CA PRO A 101 20.03 -5.48 -1.65
C PRO A 101 20.32 -5.22 -0.18
N ASP A 102 20.48 -3.95 0.22
CA ASP A 102 20.82 -3.56 1.58
C ASP A 102 19.62 -2.90 2.27
N LYS A 103 19.26 -3.36 3.47
CA LYS A 103 18.17 -2.78 4.28
C LYS A 103 18.45 -1.33 4.71
N ALA A 104 19.72 -0.89 4.72
CA ALA A 104 20.11 0.48 5.01
C ALA A 104 20.02 1.42 3.80
N THR A 105 19.83 0.88 2.60
CA THR A 105 19.70 1.67 1.37
C THR A 105 18.61 2.73 1.52
N ARG A 106 18.90 3.95 1.08
CA ARG A 106 17.87 4.98 0.94
C ARG A 106 16.93 4.60 -0.19
N VAL A 107 15.63 4.54 0.13
CA VAL A 107 14.58 4.23 -0.84
C VAL A 107 13.66 5.43 -0.99
N LEU A 108 13.51 5.92 -2.21
CA LEU A 108 12.53 6.94 -2.57
C LEU A 108 11.32 6.26 -3.20
N ILE A 109 10.12 6.57 -2.70
CA ILE A 109 8.88 6.07 -3.27
C ILE A 109 8.00 7.20 -3.79
N TYR A 110 7.22 6.90 -4.80
CA TYR A 110 6.15 7.73 -5.34
C TYR A 110 5.01 6.85 -5.85
N CYS A 111 3.85 7.43 -6.11
CA CYS A 111 2.73 6.68 -6.66
C CYS A 111 1.82 7.52 -7.57
N ASN A 112 0.75 6.92 -8.04
CA ASN A 112 -0.28 7.59 -8.84
C ASN A 112 -0.77 8.90 -8.22
N ASN A 113 -1.03 8.88 -6.90
CA ASN A 113 -1.63 10.01 -6.18
C ASN A 113 -0.67 11.19 -5.97
N ASN A 114 0.59 11.07 -6.41
CA ASN A 114 1.49 12.21 -6.45
C ASN A 114 1.32 13.07 -7.71
N PHE A 115 0.49 12.65 -8.66
CA PHE A 115 0.35 13.34 -9.94
C PHE A 115 -1.12 13.53 -10.32
N GLU A 116 -1.40 14.66 -10.94
CA GLU A 116 -2.69 14.97 -11.56
C GLU A 116 -2.53 15.24 -13.06
N ASN A 117 -3.65 15.23 -13.77
CA ASN A 117 -3.74 15.47 -15.21
C ASN A 117 -3.09 14.39 -16.11
N GLU A 118 -2.92 13.17 -15.60
CA GLU A 118 -2.49 12.00 -16.37
C GLU A 118 -3.27 10.73 -15.95
N PRO A 119 -4.53 10.57 -16.39
CA PRO A 119 -5.39 9.48 -15.93
C PRO A 119 -5.05 8.12 -16.53
N VAL A 120 -4.23 8.04 -17.58
CA VAL A 120 -3.90 6.78 -18.25
C VAL A 120 -2.76 6.07 -17.54
N ALA A 121 -1.62 6.74 -17.38
CA ALA A 121 -0.44 6.17 -16.72
C ALA A 121 -0.50 6.27 -15.19
N LEU A 122 -1.12 7.34 -14.68
CA LEU A 122 -1.15 7.71 -13.26
C LEU A 122 -2.58 7.89 -12.73
N PRO A 123 -3.50 6.91 -12.91
CA PRO A 123 -4.88 7.04 -12.44
C PRO A 123 -4.92 7.17 -10.92
N SER A 124 -5.54 8.24 -10.43
CA SER A 124 -5.67 8.49 -8.99
C SER A 124 -6.47 7.39 -8.30
N LYS A 125 -6.04 7.00 -7.12
CA LYS A 125 -6.71 6.05 -6.24
C LYS A 125 -7.40 6.80 -5.10
N ALA A 126 -8.39 6.16 -4.46
CA ALA A 126 -8.94 6.66 -3.21
C ALA A 126 -7.81 6.96 -2.21
N VAL A 127 -7.91 8.07 -1.47
CA VAL A 127 -6.80 8.56 -0.63
C VAL A 127 -6.26 7.52 0.36
N ARG A 128 -7.15 6.72 0.94
CA ARG A 128 -6.77 5.62 1.87
C ARG A 128 -6.26 4.37 1.15
N ALA A 129 -6.39 4.30 -0.17
CA ALA A 129 -5.88 3.24 -1.02
C ALA A 129 -4.68 3.72 -1.87
N SER A 130 -4.09 4.85 -1.52
CA SER A 130 -2.86 5.36 -2.14
C SER A 130 -1.74 4.35 -2.01
N LEU A 131 -1.04 4.06 -3.11
CA LEU A 131 0.02 3.07 -3.10
C LEU A 131 1.15 3.41 -2.14
N ASN A 132 1.49 4.70 -1.94
CA ASN A 132 2.52 5.09 -0.98
C ASN A 132 2.21 4.63 0.44
N VAL A 133 0.92 4.63 0.85
CA VAL A 133 0.51 4.13 2.16
C VAL A 133 0.90 2.66 2.32
N TYR A 134 0.60 1.84 1.33
CA TYR A 134 0.91 0.41 1.39
C TYR A 134 2.39 0.12 1.16
N THR A 135 3.01 0.79 0.20
CA THR A 135 4.44 0.59 -0.13
C THR A 135 5.34 0.91 1.05
N PHE A 136 5.08 2.04 1.74
CA PHE A 136 5.87 2.42 2.91
C PHE A 136 5.73 1.39 4.03
N ASN A 137 4.49 0.99 4.37
CA ASN A 137 4.23 -0.04 5.37
C ASN A 137 4.88 -1.37 5.00
N THR A 138 4.77 -1.80 3.74
CA THR A 138 5.38 -3.04 3.26
C THR A 138 6.89 -3.00 3.43
N LEU A 139 7.57 -1.96 2.95
CA LEU A 139 9.01 -1.81 3.11
C LEU A 139 9.42 -1.81 4.59
N PHE A 140 8.66 -1.12 5.44
CA PHE A 140 8.88 -1.10 6.88
C PHE A 140 8.75 -2.49 7.51
N SER A 141 7.73 -3.25 7.18
CA SER A 141 7.52 -4.62 7.67
C SER A 141 8.63 -5.58 7.21
N TYR A 142 9.23 -5.34 6.03
CA TYR A 142 10.42 -6.07 5.56
C TYR A 142 11.76 -5.55 6.13
N GLY A 143 11.73 -4.57 7.04
CA GLY A 143 12.93 -4.08 7.74
C GLY A 143 13.66 -2.91 7.07
N TYR A 144 13.15 -2.36 5.97
CA TYR A 144 13.71 -1.14 5.37
C TYR A 144 13.27 0.08 6.16
N ARG A 145 14.22 0.82 6.74
CA ARG A 145 13.94 1.97 7.62
C ARG A 145 14.30 3.32 7.01
N ASN A 146 15.06 3.32 5.92
CA ASN A 146 15.54 4.54 5.26
C ASN A 146 14.67 4.89 4.03
N VAL A 147 13.34 4.89 4.23
CA VAL A 147 12.34 5.15 3.19
C VAL A 147 11.88 6.59 3.24
N TYR A 148 11.78 7.23 2.09
CA TYR A 148 11.25 8.58 1.89
C TYR A 148 10.20 8.56 0.78
N GLU A 149 9.20 9.42 0.87
CA GLU A 149 8.16 9.53 -0.14
C GLU A 149 8.09 10.92 -0.77
N LEU A 150 7.78 10.97 -2.06
CA LEU A 150 7.39 12.22 -2.71
C LEU A 150 6.14 12.75 -2.01
N GLY A 151 6.21 13.96 -1.45
CA GLY A 151 5.14 14.52 -0.62
C GLY A 151 4.02 15.22 -1.42
N PRO A 152 4.35 16.09 -2.38
CA PRO A 152 3.34 16.95 -3.05
C PRO A 152 2.48 16.20 -4.07
N LEU A 153 1.31 16.79 -4.37
CA LEU A 153 0.55 16.53 -5.58
C LEU A 153 1.10 17.45 -6.69
N LEU A 154 1.57 16.85 -7.77
CA LEU A 154 2.23 17.55 -8.88
C LEU A 154 1.36 17.53 -10.13
N ASN A 155 1.27 18.67 -10.81
CA ASN A 155 0.69 18.71 -12.14
C ASN A 155 1.69 18.12 -13.14
N ILE A 156 1.28 17.06 -13.83
CA ILE A 156 2.14 16.33 -14.76
C ILE A 156 2.67 17.21 -15.92
N LYS A 157 1.98 18.29 -16.23
CA LYS A 157 2.37 19.24 -17.30
C LYS A 157 3.39 20.29 -16.86
N GLU A 158 3.58 20.43 -15.54
CA GLU A 158 4.39 21.50 -14.93
C GLU A 158 5.54 20.93 -14.08
N THR A 159 5.45 19.66 -13.69
CA THR A 159 6.46 19.01 -12.85
C THR A 159 7.83 19.06 -13.50
N LYS A 160 8.84 19.32 -12.67
CA LYS A 160 10.27 19.31 -13.03
C LYS A 160 10.90 17.93 -12.88
N LEU A 161 10.17 16.95 -12.36
CA LEU A 161 10.68 15.58 -12.27
C LEU A 161 10.91 15.01 -13.66
N PRO A 162 12.07 14.41 -13.92
CA PRO A 162 12.34 13.74 -15.20
C PRO A 162 11.44 12.49 -15.27
N LEU A 163 10.54 12.49 -16.24
CA LEU A 163 9.59 11.41 -16.47
C LEU A 163 9.82 10.81 -17.85
N ILE A 164 9.93 9.50 -17.90
CA ILE A 164 10.15 8.73 -19.13
C ILE A 164 9.11 7.61 -19.25
N GLY A 165 8.94 7.10 -20.47
CA GLY A 165 8.01 6.00 -20.76
C GLY A 165 7.57 5.97 -22.21
N THR A 166 6.63 5.11 -22.52
CA THR A 166 6.08 4.93 -23.87
C THR A 166 4.94 5.89 -24.20
N LEU A 167 4.33 6.49 -23.17
CA LEU A 167 3.29 7.50 -23.35
C LEU A 167 3.92 8.77 -23.93
N ARG A 168 3.53 9.12 -25.15
CA ARG A 168 3.96 10.37 -25.78
C ARG A 168 3.27 11.56 -25.12
N ARG A 169 4.02 12.56 -24.77
CA ARG A 169 3.55 13.83 -24.24
C ARG A 169 3.61 14.93 -25.30
#